data_aeb0fecef7fda932b96ff2565d2c7f5f
#
_entry.id   aeb0fecef7fda932b96ff2565d2c7f5f
#
_cell.length_a   1.000
_cell.length_b   1.000
_cell.length_c   1.000
_cell.angle_alpha   90.00
_cell.angle_beta   90.00
_cell.angle_gamma   90.00
#
_symmetry.space_group_name_H-M   'P 1'
#
loop_
_entity.id
_entity.type
_entity.pdbx_description
1 polymer ?
#
loop_
_entity_poly.entity_id
_entity_poly.type
_entity_poly.pdbx_seq_one_letter_code
_entity_poly.pdbx_strand_id
1 'polypeptide(L)'
;LSFAEKELPPGGREKVMASFERVLMPGLEKNQYSILWVEHQDKGRLELNFVIPNMELQTGKRLQPYYDRADRPRIDAWQTLVNHHYGLHDPNAPENRRILTLSDNLPETKQALAESVTRGIDALYHVGEIKGRQDVIQALTEAGLEVVRVTRSSISIADPNGGKNIRLKGAFYEQSFTDGRGVREKAERESRIYR
;
A
#
# COMPACT_ATOMS: atom_id res chain seq x y z
N LEU A 1 13.63 2.57 2.11
CA LEU A 1 12.92 2.97 0.90
C LEU A 1 13.14 1.87 -0.13
N SER A 2 12.07 1.36 -0.72
CA SER A 2 12.13 0.30 -1.73
C SER A 2 11.49 0.82 -3.02
N PHE A 3 12.17 0.63 -4.13
CA PHE A 3 11.74 1.10 -5.45
C PHE A 3 11.41 -0.11 -6.33
N ALA A 4 10.51 0.06 -7.29
CA ALA A 4 10.27 -0.95 -8.31
C ALA A 4 11.39 -0.90 -9.37
N GLU A 5 11.98 0.26 -9.53
CA GLU A 5 13.06 0.57 -10.47
C GLU A 5 14.40 0.00 -9.99
N LYS A 6 15.24 -0.36 -10.94
CA LYS A 6 16.62 -0.81 -10.67
C LYS A 6 17.53 0.34 -10.28
N GLU A 7 17.28 1.52 -10.81
CA GLU A 7 18.07 2.72 -10.58
C GLU A 7 17.18 3.98 -10.62
N LEU A 8 17.61 5.03 -9.96
CA LEU A 8 17.05 6.38 -10.08
C LEU A 8 17.87 7.19 -11.11
N PRO A 9 17.30 8.27 -11.65
CA PRO A 9 18.06 9.19 -12.51
C PRO A 9 19.36 9.67 -11.85
N PRO A 10 20.38 10.06 -12.63
CA PRO A 10 21.66 10.52 -12.10
C PRO A 10 21.50 11.59 -11.02
N GLY A 11 22.12 11.38 -9.85
CA GLY A 11 22.00 12.25 -8.66
C GLY A 11 20.64 12.16 -7.96
N GLY A 12 19.74 11.28 -8.40
CA GLY A 12 18.41 11.09 -7.80
C GLY A 12 18.49 10.45 -6.42
N ARG A 13 19.39 9.49 -6.21
CA ARG A 13 19.55 8.79 -4.92
C ARG A 13 19.86 9.77 -3.79
N GLU A 14 20.89 10.59 -3.97
CA GLU A 14 21.32 11.58 -2.99
C GLU A 14 20.22 12.61 -2.70
N LYS A 15 19.49 13.04 -3.73
CA LYS A 15 18.37 13.98 -3.59
C LYS A 15 17.21 13.35 -2.84
N VAL A 16 16.86 12.09 -3.15
CA VAL A 16 15.80 11.35 -2.45
C VAL A 16 16.20 11.14 -0.99
N MET A 17 17.41 10.66 -0.69
CA MET A 17 17.90 10.51 0.68
C MET A 17 17.83 11.82 1.45
N ALA A 18 18.38 12.91 0.89
CA ALA A 18 18.40 14.22 1.52
C ALA A 18 16.98 14.80 1.73
N SER A 19 16.05 14.57 0.79
CA SER A 19 14.66 15.02 0.94
C SER A 19 13.93 14.21 2.00
N PHE A 20 14.17 12.90 2.07
CA PHE A 20 13.60 12.01 3.08
C PHE A 20 14.05 12.41 4.48
N GLU A 21 15.34 12.67 4.68
CA GLU A 21 15.87 13.13 5.97
C GLU A 21 15.18 14.41 6.46
N ARG A 22 14.97 15.39 5.56
CA ARG A 22 14.27 16.65 5.92
C ARG A 22 12.81 16.41 6.32
N VAL A 23 12.14 15.47 5.67
CA VAL A 23 10.75 15.13 5.99
C VAL A 23 10.66 14.28 7.25
N LEU A 24 11.62 13.39 7.47
CA LEU A 24 11.64 12.50 8.62
C LEU A 24 11.98 13.26 9.91
N MET A 25 12.90 14.23 9.82
CA MET A 25 13.42 14.99 10.97
C MET A 25 13.20 16.50 10.79
N PRO A 26 11.93 16.96 10.73
CA PRO A 26 11.64 18.37 10.51
C PRO A 26 12.18 19.24 11.67
N GLY A 27 12.86 20.32 11.31
CA GLY A 27 13.38 21.28 12.29
C GLY A 27 14.69 20.89 12.94
N LEU A 28 15.30 19.76 12.58
CA LEU A 28 16.64 19.37 13.03
C LEU A 28 17.70 19.73 11.99
N GLU A 29 18.82 20.26 12.49
CA GLU A 29 20.03 20.50 11.72
C GLU A 29 20.85 19.20 11.55
N LYS A 30 21.67 19.11 10.51
CA LYS A 30 22.47 17.92 10.19
C LYS A 30 23.42 17.45 11.30
N ASN A 31 23.85 18.35 12.18
CA ASN A 31 24.73 18.06 13.32
C ASN A 31 23.97 17.56 14.56
N GLN A 32 22.62 17.53 14.52
CA GLN A 32 21.78 17.08 15.62
C GLN A 32 21.41 15.59 15.53
N TYR A 33 21.61 14.96 14.40
CA TYR A 33 21.31 13.54 14.20
C TYR A 33 22.37 12.84 13.38
N SER A 34 22.39 11.52 13.43
CA SER A 34 23.19 10.68 12.54
C SER A 34 22.26 9.72 11.79
N ILE A 35 22.55 9.51 10.53
CA ILE A 35 21.88 8.52 9.70
C ILE A 35 22.92 7.76 8.87
N LEU A 36 22.84 6.44 8.93
CA LEU A 36 23.59 5.55 8.06
C LEU A 36 22.65 5.04 6.97
N TRP A 37 23.03 5.28 5.73
CA TRP A 37 22.34 4.71 4.57
C TRP A 37 23.08 3.48 4.05
N VAL A 38 22.34 2.44 3.71
CA VAL A 38 22.85 1.21 3.11
C VAL A 38 22.04 0.92 1.85
N GLU A 39 22.73 0.92 0.72
CA GLU A 39 22.13 0.60 -0.57
C GLU A 39 22.19 -0.91 -0.81
N HIS A 40 21.06 -1.48 -1.24
CA HIS A 40 20.98 -2.84 -1.72
C HIS A 40 20.35 -2.87 -3.13
N GLN A 41 20.86 -3.77 -3.95
CA GLN A 41 20.25 -4.11 -5.24
C GLN A 41 19.90 -5.59 -5.22
N ASP A 42 18.73 -5.92 -4.65
CA ASP A 42 18.25 -7.29 -4.61
C ASP A 42 17.10 -7.47 -5.60
N LYS A 43 17.09 -8.62 -6.28
CA LYS A 43 16.02 -9.00 -7.24
C LYS A 43 15.77 -7.96 -8.34
N GLY A 44 16.79 -7.18 -8.70
CA GLY A 44 16.73 -6.21 -9.79
C GLY A 44 16.01 -4.91 -9.45
N ARG A 45 15.86 -4.58 -8.17
CA ARG A 45 15.28 -3.33 -7.68
C ARG A 45 16.22 -2.64 -6.69
N LEU A 46 16.11 -1.31 -6.63
CA LEU A 46 16.87 -0.49 -5.69
C LEU A 46 16.21 -0.47 -4.31
N GLU A 47 17.00 -0.68 -3.27
CA GLU A 47 16.58 -0.51 -1.88
C GLU A 47 17.56 0.40 -1.15
N LEU A 48 17.04 1.44 -0.50
CA LEU A 48 17.80 2.35 0.35
C LEU A 48 17.35 2.13 1.80
N ASN A 49 18.12 1.34 2.52
CA ASN A 49 17.91 1.08 3.94
C ASN A 49 18.62 2.13 4.77
N PHE A 50 18.13 2.43 5.96
CA PHE A 50 18.74 3.40 6.84
C PHE A 50 18.63 3.02 8.32
N VAL A 51 19.56 3.51 9.10
CA VAL A 51 19.55 3.39 10.56
C VAL A 51 19.78 4.77 11.17
N ILE A 52 18.95 5.14 12.14
CA ILE A 52 19.04 6.39 12.89
C ILE A 52 19.11 6.05 14.38
N PRO A 53 20.15 6.46 15.11
CA PRO A 53 20.18 6.38 16.56
C PRO A 53 19.04 7.21 17.20
N ASN A 54 18.38 6.66 18.21
CA ASN A 54 17.31 7.38 18.92
C ASN A 54 17.86 8.43 19.91
N MET A 55 18.82 9.22 19.45
CA MET A 55 19.49 10.24 20.27
C MET A 55 19.77 11.50 19.43
N GLU A 56 19.38 12.66 19.96
CA GLU A 56 19.79 13.96 19.46
C GLU A 56 21.24 14.25 19.94
N LEU A 57 22.14 14.53 19.00
CA LEU A 57 23.58 14.46 19.24
C LEU A 57 24.14 15.63 20.06
N GLN A 58 23.50 16.80 20.05
CA GLN A 58 24.00 17.98 20.77
C GLN A 58 23.58 17.98 22.23
N THR A 59 22.36 17.52 22.51
CA THR A 59 21.78 17.56 23.86
C THR A 59 21.79 16.20 24.54
N GLY A 60 22.03 15.11 23.80
CA GLY A 60 21.93 13.74 24.29
C GLY A 60 20.51 13.28 24.64
N LYS A 61 19.50 14.07 24.28
CA LYS A 61 18.10 13.73 24.54
C LYS A 61 17.61 12.66 23.57
N ARG A 62 16.55 11.96 23.99
CA ARG A 62 15.89 10.99 23.13
C ARG A 62 15.35 11.66 21.87
N LEU A 63 15.75 11.13 20.72
CA LEU A 63 15.18 11.42 19.41
C LEU A 63 14.19 10.32 19.03
N GLN A 64 13.03 10.70 18.53
CA GLN A 64 12.07 9.78 17.92
C GLN A 64 11.77 10.27 16.49
N PRO A 65 12.49 9.76 15.50
CA PRO A 65 12.38 10.24 14.11
C PRO A 65 11.00 10.00 13.51
N TYR A 66 10.30 8.95 13.93
CA TYR A 66 9.02 8.55 13.35
C TYR A 66 8.06 8.01 14.42
N TYR A 67 6.83 8.51 14.38
CA TYR A 67 5.69 7.99 15.11
C TYR A 67 4.52 7.80 14.15
N ASP A 68 4.19 6.54 13.83
CA ASP A 68 3.29 6.14 12.75
C ASP A 68 1.97 6.95 12.71
N ARG A 69 1.33 7.09 13.86
CA ARG A 69 0.01 7.76 13.94
C ARG A 69 0.06 9.24 13.56
N ALA A 70 1.16 9.94 13.86
CA ALA A 70 1.31 11.36 13.59
C ALA A 70 2.00 11.63 12.24
N ASP A 71 3.01 10.81 11.90
CA ASP A 71 3.93 11.12 10.82
C ASP A 71 3.58 10.43 9.50
N ARG A 72 2.77 9.36 9.52
CA ARG A 72 2.37 8.62 8.32
C ARG A 72 1.83 9.53 7.20
N PRO A 73 0.88 10.46 7.45
CA PRO A 73 0.36 11.31 6.36
C PRO A 73 1.44 12.17 5.70
N ARG A 74 2.44 12.62 6.48
CA ARG A 74 3.57 13.40 5.97
C ARG A 74 4.49 12.56 5.09
N ILE A 75 4.78 11.33 5.51
CA ILE A 75 5.63 10.41 4.75
C ILE A 75 4.91 9.92 3.48
N ASP A 76 3.60 9.62 3.56
CA ASP A 76 2.80 9.22 2.40
C ASP A 76 2.74 10.35 1.36
N ALA A 77 2.56 11.61 1.79
CA ALA A 77 2.58 12.78 0.92
C ALA A 77 3.96 12.97 0.26
N TRP A 78 5.05 12.82 1.03
CA TRP A 78 6.40 12.86 0.50
C TRP A 78 6.64 11.76 -0.56
N GLN A 79 6.21 10.53 -0.29
CA GLN A 79 6.31 9.41 -1.23
C GLN A 79 5.60 9.72 -2.55
N THR A 80 4.36 10.23 -2.48
CA THR A 80 3.59 10.61 -3.66
C THR A 80 4.32 11.68 -4.49
N LEU A 81 4.86 12.72 -3.84
CA LEU A 81 5.60 13.78 -4.52
C LEU A 81 6.89 13.27 -5.18
N VAL A 82 7.63 12.39 -4.51
CA VAL A 82 8.86 11.80 -5.05
C VAL A 82 8.55 10.89 -6.23
N ASN A 83 7.55 10.02 -6.11
CA ASN A 83 7.14 9.13 -7.18
C ASN A 83 6.73 9.95 -8.42
N HIS A 84 5.94 11.00 -8.24
CA HIS A 84 5.53 11.89 -9.32
C HIS A 84 6.72 12.62 -9.94
N HIS A 85 7.61 13.20 -9.11
CA HIS A 85 8.74 14.01 -9.58
C HIS A 85 9.73 13.21 -10.44
N TYR A 86 9.97 11.96 -10.06
CA TYR A 86 10.92 11.08 -10.77
C TYR A 86 10.24 10.12 -11.75
N GLY A 87 8.92 10.14 -11.88
CA GLY A 87 8.15 9.22 -12.72
C GLY A 87 8.27 7.76 -12.26
N LEU A 88 8.35 7.53 -10.95
CA LEU A 88 8.51 6.21 -10.36
C LEU A 88 7.18 5.48 -10.25
N HIS A 89 7.26 4.15 -10.16
CA HIS A 89 6.11 3.32 -9.88
C HIS A 89 5.51 3.65 -8.50
N ASP A 90 4.28 4.16 -8.50
CA ASP A 90 3.55 4.41 -7.26
C ASP A 90 2.65 3.20 -6.92
N PRO A 91 2.96 2.44 -5.85
CA PRO A 91 2.14 1.30 -5.45
C PRO A 91 0.74 1.71 -4.95
N ASN A 92 0.55 3.00 -4.59
CA ASN A 92 -0.72 3.55 -4.12
C ASN A 92 -1.56 4.15 -5.26
N ALA A 93 -0.97 4.29 -6.46
CA ALA A 93 -1.71 4.76 -7.62
C ALA A 93 -2.90 3.84 -7.92
N PRO A 94 -4.07 4.38 -8.30
CA PRO A 94 -5.26 3.59 -8.56
C PRO A 94 -5.06 2.45 -9.56
N GLU A 95 -4.25 2.69 -10.60
CA GLU A 95 -3.91 1.70 -11.62
C GLU A 95 -3.03 0.54 -11.11
N ASN A 96 -2.26 0.76 -10.05
CA ASN A 96 -1.38 -0.23 -9.43
C ASN A 96 -2.04 -0.98 -8.28
N ARG A 97 -3.28 -0.64 -7.97
CA ARG A 97 -4.02 -1.24 -6.86
C ARG A 97 -4.30 -2.70 -7.10
N ARG A 98 -3.84 -3.54 -6.19
CA ARG A 98 -4.07 -4.98 -6.29
C ARG A 98 -5.55 -5.31 -6.09
N ILE A 99 -6.12 -6.12 -6.97
CA ILE A 99 -7.47 -6.67 -6.86
C ILE A 99 -7.62 -7.47 -5.56
N LEU A 100 -6.59 -8.23 -5.22
CA LEU A 100 -6.50 -9.02 -4.00
C LEU A 100 -5.17 -8.76 -3.29
N THR A 101 -5.23 -8.50 -1.98
CA THR A 101 -4.05 -8.43 -1.11
C THR A 101 -4.12 -9.58 -0.11
N LEU A 102 -3.25 -10.57 -0.27
CA LEU A 102 -3.14 -11.71 0.65
C LEU A 102 -2.30 -11.34 1.87
N SER A 103 -2.55 -12.05 2.98
CA SER A 103 -1.70 -11.98 4.18
C SER A 103 -0.53 -12.95 4.02
N ASP A 104 0.69 -12.50 4.33
CA ASP A 104 1.91 -13.32 4.23
C ASP A 104 1.86 -14.62 5.07
N ASN A 105 1.00 -14.64 6.09
CA ASN A 105 0.83 -15.78 7.00
C ASN A 105 -0.43 -16.59 6.74
N LEU A 106 -1.04 -16.46 5.57
CA LEU A 106 -2.25 -17.21 5.24
C LEU A 106 -1.87 -18.63 4.78
N PRO A 107 -2.42 -19.70 5.39
CA PRO A 107 -2.20 -21.06 4.92
C PRO A 107 -2.58 -21.22 3.45
N GLU A 108 -1.85 -22.07 2.72
CA GLU A 108 -1.97 -22.24 1.25
C GLU A 108 -3.41 -22.53 0.81
N THR A 109 -4.14 -23.36 1.54
CA THR A 109 -5.56 -23.67 1.26
C THR A 109 -6.47 -22.45 1.37
N LYS A 110 -6.25 -21.58 2.35
CA LYS A 110 -7.00 -20.34 2.53
C LYS A 110 -6.62 -19.29 1.48
N GLN A 111 -5.37 -19.29 1.08
CA GLN A 111 -4.88 -18.45 0.01
C GLN A 111 -5.55 -18.83 -1.32
N ALA A 112 -5.55 -20.11 -1.67
CA ALA A 112 -6.20 -20.63 -2.88
C ALA A 112 -7.71 -20.33 -2.90
N LEU A 113 -8.40 -20.42 -1.75
CA LEU A 113 -9.80 -20.05 -1.65
C LEU A 113 -10.00 -18.54 -1.86
N ALA A 114 -9.21 -17.70 -1.22
CA ALA A 114 -9.30 -16.24 -1.38
C ALA A 114 -9.06 -15.81 -2.83
N GLU A 115 -8.09 -16.43 -3.51
CA GLU A 115 -7.81 -16.20 -4.93
C GLU A 115 -8.95 -16.67 -5.83
N SER A 116 -9.52 -17.85 -5.56
CA SER A 116 -10.65 -18.38 -6.32
C SER A 116 -11.89 -17.49 -6.18
N VAL A 117 -12.22 -17.08 -4.96
CA VAL A 117 -13.30 -16.13 -4.67
C VAL A 117 -13.09 -14.82 -5.43
N THR A 118 -11.88 -14.28 -5.37
CA THR A 118 -11.58 -13.00 -6.04
C THR A 118 -11.67 -13.10 -7.55
N ARG A 119 -11.25 -14.22 -8.14
CA ARG A 119 -11.43 -14.47 -9.59
C ARG A 119 -12.90 -14.56 -9.98
N GLY A 120 -13.74 -15.17 -9.13
CA GLY A 120 -15.19 -15.19 -9.35
C GLY A 120 -15.80 -13.79 -9.32
N ILE A 121 -15.45 -12.98 -8.32
CA ILE A 121 -15.88 -11.58 -8.21
C ILE A 121 -15.40 -10.75 -9.42
N ASP A 122 -14.16 -10.92 -9.85
CA ASP A 122 -13.60 -10.23 -11.02
C ASP A 122 -14.36 -10.60 -12.31
N ALA A 123 -14.69 -11.87 -12.51
CA ALA A 123 -15.50 -12.32 -13.65
C ALA A 123 -16.89 -11.69 -13.65
N LEU A 124 -17.59 -11.66 -12.51
CA LEU A 124 -18.90 -11.01 -12.38
C LEU A 124 -18.83 -9.49 -12.59
N TYR A 125 -17.72 -8.87 -12.18
CA TYR A 125 -17.45 -7.47 -12.45
C TYR A 125 -17.30 -7.18 -13.95
N HIS A 126 -16.58 -8.04 -14.68
CA HIS A 126 -16.37 -7.88 -16.13
C HIS A 126 -17.65 -8.06 -16.95
N VAL A 127 -18.58 -8.89 -16.50
CA VAL A 127 -19.92 -9.02 -17.14
C VAL A 127 -20.92 -7.98 -16.68
N GLY A 128 -20.55 -7.09 -15.72
CA GLY A 128 -21.36 -5.96 -15.26
C GLY A 128 -22.40 -6.29 -14.18
N GLU A 129 -22.33 -7.50 -13.59
CA GLU A 129 -23.23 -7.90 -12.50
C GLU A 129 -22.81 -7.28 -11.16
N ILE A 130 -21.51 -7.03 -10.96
CA ILE A 130 -20.97 -6.33 -9.79
C ILE A 130 -20.65 -4.89 -10.16
N LYS A 131 -21.29 -3.95 -9.48
CA LYS A 131 -21.07 -2.51 -9.66
C LYS A 131 -20.54 -1.84 -8.39
N GLY A 132 -20.74 -2.47 -7.25
CA GLY A 132 -20.32 -1.94 -5.96
C GLY A 132 -20.10 -3.02 -4.91
N ARG A 133 -19.67 -2.57 -3.74
CA ARG A 133 -19.33 -3.45 -2.63
C ARG A 133 -20.51 -4.28 -2.12
N GLN A 134 -21.75 -3.74 -2.21
CA GLN A 134 -22.95 -4.48 -1.79
C GLN A 134 -23.17 -5.69 -2.70
N ASP A 135 -22.95 -5.53 -4.00
CA ASP A 135 -23.08 -6.63 -4.95
C ASP A 135 -22.01 -7.72 -4.67
N VAL A 136 -20.81 -7.31 -4.26
CA VAL A 136 -19.77 -8.25 -3.81
C VAL A 136 -20.23 -9.05 -2.59
N ILE A 137 -20.82 -8.39 -1.59
CA ILE A 137 -21.35 -9.06 -0.39
C ILE A 137 -22.46 -10.03 -0.77
N GLN A 138 -23.38 -9.62 -1.64
CA GLN A 138 -24.46 -10.45 -2.13
C GLN A 138 -23.93 -11.67 -2.89
N ALA A 139 -23.02 -11.48 -3.83
CA ALA A 139 -22.40 -12.57 -4.59
C ALA A 139 -21.67 -13.58 -3.69
N LEU A 140 -20.96 -13.11 -2.65
CA LEU A 140 -20.34 -13.98 -1.66
C LEU A 140 -21.40 -14.83 -0.92
N THR A 141 -22.49 -14.21 -0.52
CA THR A 141 -23.59 -14.90 0.19
C THR A 141 -24.30 -15.92 -0.72
N GLU A 142 -24.58 -15.56 -1.96
CA GLU A 142 -25.18 -16.45 -2.96
C GLU A 142 -24.29 -17.64 -3.32
N ALA A 143 -22.95 -17.44 -3.27
CA ALA A 143 -21.97 -18.50 -3.40
C ALA A 143 -21.85 -19.42 -2.15
N GLY A 144 -22.68 -19.20 -1.13
CA GLY A 144 -22.70 -19.98 0.12
C GLY A 144 -21.55 -19.63 1.08
N LEU A 145 -20.88 -18.49 0.89
CA LEU A 145 -19.84 -18.00 1.77
C LEU A 145 -20.43 -17.08 2.84
N GLU A 146 -20.33 -17.46 4.09
CA GLU A 146 -20.81 -16.66 5.22
C GLU A 146 -19.93 -15.43 5.43
N VAL A 147 -20.51 -14.24 5.26
CA VAL A 147 -19.84 -12.96 5.54
C VAL A 147 -19.95 -12.64 7.03
N VAL A 148 -18.85 -12.79 7.75
CA VAL A 148 -18.80 -12.65 9.23
C VAL A 148 -18.48 -11.23 9.67
N ARG A 149 -17.74 -10.47 8.86
CA ARG A 149 -17.34 -9.11 9.21
C ARG A 149 -17.07 -8.26 7.99
N VAL A 150 -17.56 -7.03 8.03
CA VAL A 150 -17.33 -6.01 7.01
C VAL A 150 -16.66 -4.81 7.68
N THR A 151 -15.49 -4.42 7.18
CA THR A 151 -14.74 -3.24 7.67
C THR A 151 -14.53 -2.24 6.52
N ARG A 152 -14.01 -1.07 6.78
CA ARG A 152 -13.75 -0.07 5.75
C ARG A 152 -12.87 -0.58 4.59
N SER A 153 -11.90 -1.45 4.87
CA SER A 153 -10.87 -1.90 3.90
C SER A 153 -10.89 -3.39 3.60
N SER A 154 -11.86 -4.16 4.13
CA SER A 154 -11.88 -5.61 3.95
C SER A 154 -13.25 -6.22 4.22
N ILE A 155 -13.46 -7.41 3.67
CA ILE A 155 -14.59 -8.31 4.00
C ILE A 155 -13.97 -9.60 4.56
N SER A 156 -14.53 -10.13 5.66
CA SER A 156 -14.09 -11.41 6.21
C SER A 156 -15.19 -12.44 6.03
N ILE A 157 -14.84 -13.60 5.50
CA ILE A 157 -15.71 -14.76 5.36
C ILE A 157 -15.33 -15.83 6.37
N ALA A 158 -16.31 -16.64 6.79
CA ALA A 158 -16.04 -17.85 7.55
C ALA A 158 -15.18 -18.82 6.72
N ASP A 159 -14.32 -19.56 7.38
CA ASP A 159 -13.58 -20.65 6.72
C ASP A 159 -14.51 -21.87 6.55
N PRO A 160 -14.84 -22.28 5.32
CA PRO A 160 -15.71 -23.44 5.10
C PRO A 160 -15.17 -24.75 5.71
N ASN A 161 -13.86 -24.84 5.89
CA ASN A 161 -13.19 -26.00 6.48
C ASN A 161 -13.05 -25.91 8.00
N GLY A 162 -13.62 -24.87 8.63
CA GLY A 162 -13.47 -24.59 10.06
C GLY A 162 -12.14 -23.88 10.38
N GLY A 163 -12.15 -23.11 11.44
CA GLY A 163 -10.97 -22.39 11.90
C GLY A 163 -11.12 -20.86 11.82
N LYS A 164 -9.99 -20.14 11.72
CA LYS A 164 -10.01 -18.67 11.69
C LYS A 164 -10.56 -18.15 10.37
N ASN A 165 -11.39 -17.12 10.45
CA ASN A 165 -11.98 -16.43 9.31
C ASN A 165 -10.91 -15.98 8.30
N ILE A 166 -11.29 -15.97 7.03
CA ILE A 166 -10.46 -15.52 5.91
C ILE A 166 -10.78 -14.06 5.64
N ARG A 167 -9.76 -13.20 5.67
CA ARG A 167 -9.90 -11.77 5.40
C ARG A 167 -9.56 -11.48 3.95
N LEU A 168 -10.56 -11.06 3.19
CA LEU A 168 -10.42 -10.60 1.81
C LEU A 168 -10.10 -9.10 1.81
N LYS A 169 -8.99 -8.73 1.18
CA LYS A 169 -8.53 -7.35 1.01
C LYS A 169 -8.26 -7.08 -0.46
N GLY A 170 -8.34 -5.83 -0.86
CA GLY A 170 -8.13 -5.39 -2.22
C GLY A 170 -9.27 -4.52 -2.71
N ALA A 171 -9.18 -4.02 -3.94
CA ALA A 171 -10.08 -3.01 -4.49
C ALA A 171 -11.58 -3.37 -4.36
N PHE A 172 -11.97 -4.61 -4.66
CA PHE A 172 -13.36 -5.08 -4.58
C PHE A 172 -13.93 -5.08 -3.16
N TYR A 173 -13.09 -5.23 -2.14
CA TYR A 173 -13.50 -5.40 -0.75
C TYR A 173 -13.49 -4.12 0.06
N GLU A 174 -13.10 -3.00 -0.53
CA GLU A 174 -13.07 -1.70 0.13
C GLU A 174 -14.40 -0.97 0.09
N GLN A 175 -14.69 -0.16 1.10
CA GLN A 175 -15.90 0.66 1.16
C GLN A 175 -16.01 1.65 0.00
N SER A 176 -14.88 2.08 -0.55
CA SER A 176 -14.78 2.97 -1.71
C SER A 176 -15.12 2.31 -3.04
N PHE A 177 -15.30 1.00 -3.08
CA PHE A 177 -15.71 0.29 -4.29
C PHE A 177 -17.18 0.57 -4.55
N THR A 178 -17.43 1.57 -5.37
CA THR A 178 -18.74 2.02 -5.83
C THR A 178 -18.68 2.19 -7.33
N ASP A 179 -19.67 1.64 -8.03
CA ASP A 179 -19.88 1.70 -9.47
C ASP A 179 -18.61 1.41 -10.32
N GLY A 180 -18.63 0.28 -11.00
CA GLY A 180 -17.48 -0.26 -11.73
C GLY A 180 -16.88 0.64 -12.81
N ARG A 181 -17.54 1.70 -13.23
CA ARG A 181 -16.96 2.79 -14.03
C ARG A 181 -16.08 3.70 -13.18
N GLY A 182 -16.40 3.87 -11.89
CA GLY A 182 -15.70 4.77 -10.99
C GLY A 182 -14.27 4.37 -10.66
N VAL A 183 -13.90 3.09 -10.75
CA VAL A 183 -12.51 2.67 -10.50
C VAL A 183 -11.63 3.06 -11.69
N ARG A 184 -12.07 2.84 -12.92
CA ARG A 184 -11.34 3.26 -14.14
C ARG A 184 -11.41 4.76 -14.37
N GLU A 185 -12.60 5.37 -14.28
CA GLU A 185 -12.75 6.83 -14.48
C GLU A 185 -12.09 7.64 -13.36
N LYS A 186 -12.07 7.13 -12.12
CA LYS A 186 -11.37 7.77 -11.02
C LYS A 186 -9.86 7.62 -11.17
N ALA A 187 -9.37 6.46 -11.61
CA ALA A 187 -7.99 6.24 -11.99
C ALA A 187 -7.55 7.16 -13.15
N GLU A 188 -8.38 7.28 -14.18
CA GLU A 188 -8.12 8.18 -15.32
C GLU A 188 -8.22 9.66 -14.94
N ARG A 189 -9.14 10.06 -14.07
CA ARG A 189 -9.24 11.44 -13.57
C ARG A 189 -8.06 11.79 -12.66
N GLU A 190 -7.71 10.91 -11.73
CA GLU A 190 -6.57 11.13 -10.85
C GLU A 190 -5.25 11.12 -11.64
N SER A 191 -5.07 10.27 -12.64
CA SER A 191 -3.91 10.30 -13.54
C SER A 191 -3.82 11.57 -14.40
N ARG A 192 -4.95 12.25 -14.68
CA ARG A 192 -4.97 13.55 -15.37
C ARG A 192 -4.64 14.73 -14.47
N ILE A 193 -4.88 14.63 -13.17
CA ILE A 193 -4.53 15.65 -12.18
C ILE A 193 -3.02 15.65 -11.90
N TYR A 194 -2.36 14.49 -12.10
CA TYR A 194 -0.93 14.30 -11.89
C TYR A 194 -0.07 14.44 -13.18
N ARG A 195 -0.68 14.86 -14.31
CA ARG A 195 0.00 15.28 -15.54
C ARG A 195 -0.02 16.81 -15.65
#